data_3a675c55cf6a4967814b08dad71c1a32
#
_entry.id   3a675c55cf6a4967814b08dad71c1a32
#
_cell.length_a   1.000
_cell.length_b   1.000
_cell.length_c   1.000
_cell.angle_alpha   90.00
_cell.angle_beta   90.00
_cell.angle_gamma   90.00
#
_symmetry.space_group_name_H-M   'P 1'
#
loop_
_entity.id
_entity.type
_entity.pdbx_description
1 polymer ?
#
loop_
_entity_poly.entity_id
_entity_poly.type
_entity_poly.pdbx_seq_one_letter_code
_entity_poly.pdbx_strand_id
1 'polypeptide(L)'
;MSETVSNARGVERVLRAMDTSDGAGVSLRRSIGTPQLDMLDPFLMLDSLSTDNPDEYIAGFPEHPHRGFETVTYMVEGAMRHKDSMGNEGVLRSGGGQWMTAGSGIVHSETPEQENGLLQGFQLWINLPAKDKMIDPRYQNMEPDELPEVSPVEGAQLRLLAGSMHGATGPINGISTDPVFVDAKLDAGAELTVPLPEGHTAVVYVFVGDAVVGGKDVPTHHLAILKDGDGVTLKGGPDGGRMLVIAARPIHEQVVRYGPFVMSSKQELMQAFDDYQRGNFVRKAAS
;
A
#
# COMPACT_ATOMS: atom_id res chain seq x y z
N MET A 1 22.90 -11.17 -9.74
CA MET A 1 22.76 -12.62 -9.55
C MET A 1 21.38 -13.00 -10.04
N SER A 2 21.22 -14.11 -10.79
CA SER A 2 19.88 -14.58 -11.17
C SER A 2 19.14 -14.96 -9.88
N GLU A 3 18.07 -14.27 -9.56
CA GLU A 3 17.21 -14.60 -8.43
C GLU A 3 16.41 -15.84 -8.81
N THR A 4 16.96 -17.01 -8.53
CA THR A 4 16.32 -18.29 -8.85
C THR A 4 15.31 -18.59 -7.75
N VAL A 5 14.01 -18.52 -8.07
CA VAL A 5 12.95 -18.98 -7.18
C VAL A 5 12.96 -20.50 -7.14
N SER A 6 13.09 -21.06 -5.93
CA SER A 6 13.19 -22.51 -5.69
C SER A 6 11.93 -23.10 -5.04
N ASN A 7 11.17 -22.26 -4.32
CA ASN A 7 9.96 -22.61 -3.60
C ASN A 7 8.86 -21.59 -3.89
N ALA A 8 8.25 -21.71 -5.07
CA ALA A 8 7.22 -20.77 -5.52
C ALA A 8 5.98 -20.83 -4.61
N ARG A 9 5.49 -19.66 -4.21
CA ARG A 9 4.31 -19.48 -3.38
C ARG A 9 3.04 -19.86 -4.13
N GLY A 10 2.25 -20.75 -3.57
CA GLY A 10 0.86 -20.96 -3.98
C GLY A 10 -0.07 -19.94 -3.32
N VAL A 11 -1.30 -19.85 -3.79
CA VAL A 11 -2.36 -19.04 -3.19
C VAL A 11 -3.04 -19.82 -2.05
N GLU A 12 -3.12 -19.19 -0.87
CA GLU A 12 -3.88 -19.71 0.27
C GLU A 12 -5.37 -19.36 0.13
N ARG A 13 -5.68 -18.07 -0.07
CA ARG A 13 -7.05 -17.56 -0.16
C ARG A 13 -7.15 -16.51 -1.27
N VAL A 14 -8.32 -16.43 -1.91
CA VAL A 14 -8.70 -15.32 -2.80
C VAL A 14 -9.93 -14.66 -2.21
N LEU A 15 -9.88 -13.34 -2.02
CA LEU A 15 -10.95 -12.54 -1.44
C LEU A 15 -11.32 -11.42 -2.40
N ARG A 16 -12.62 -11.22 -2.62
CA ARG A 16 -13.11 -10.06 -3.36
C ARG A 16 -13.02 -8.81 -2.49
N ALA A 17 -12.50 -7.71 -3.02
CA ALA A 17 -12.55 -6.42 -2.36
C ALA A 17 -13.99 -5.95 -2.18
N MET A 18 -14.28 -5.30 -1.05
CA MET A 18 -15.60 -4.81 -0.68
C MET A 18 -15.75 -3.34 -1.07
N ASP A 19 -16.83 -3.02 -1.78
CA ASP A 19 -17.17 -1.63 -2.04
C ASP A 19 -17.49 -0.93 -0.72
N THR A 20 -16.91 0.26 -0.52
CA THR A 20 -17.09 1.08 0.68
C THR A 20 -16.82 2.54 0.36
N SER A 21 -16.92 3.42 1.35
CA SER A 21 -16.52 4.81 1.24
C SER A 21 -15.71 5.23 2.48
N ASP A 22 -14.80 6.19 2.30
CA ASP A 22 -14.01 6.78 3.38
C ASP A 22 -13.79 8.28 3.13
N GLY A 23 -13.11 8.98 4.06
CA GLY A 23 -12.94 10.43 3.97
C GLY A 23 -14.26 11.18 3.96
N ALA A 24 -14.41 12.14 3.07
CA ALA A 24 -15.66 12.91 2.90
C ALA A 24 -16.65 12.26 1.91
N GLY A 25 -16.62 10.93 1.77
CA GLY A 25 -17.51 10.17 0.90
C GLY A 25 -16.83 9.65 -0.37
N VAL A 26 -15.51 9.51 -0.36
CA VAL A 26 -14.75 8.94 -1.48
C VAL A 26 -15.10 7.47 -1.63
N SER A 27 -15.54 7.07 -2.83
CA SER A 27 -15.86 5.68 -3.17
C SER A 27 -14.59 4.87 -3.38
N LEU A 28 -14.47 3.71 -2.74
CA LEU A 28 -13.30 2.86 -2.85
C LEU A 28 -13.64 1.38 -2.62
N ARG A 29 -12.67 0.50 -2.91
CA ARG A 29 -12.76 -0.94 -2.62
C ARG A 29 -11.70 -1.31 -1.61
N ARG A 30 -12.12 -1.88 -0.48
CA ARG A 30 -11.26 -2.31 0.62
C ARG A 30 -11.04 -3.82 0.57
N SER A 31 -9.77 -4.25 0.59
CA SER A 31 -9.37 -5.66 0.56
C SER A 31 -8.90 -6.17 1.91
N ILE A 32 -8.12 -5.36 2.65
CA ILE A 32 -7.67 -5.60 4.03
C ILE A 32 -8.29 -4.52 4.90
N GLY A 33 -8.67 -4.82 6.13
CA GLY A 33 -9.44 -3.94 7.00
C GLY A 33 -10.94 -4.17 6.88
N THR A 34 -11.35 -5.36 6.47
CA THR A 34 -12.76 -5.78 6.26
C THR A 34 -13.18 -6.82 7.29
N PRO A 35 -14.49 -7.08 7.46
CA PRO A 35 -14.95 -8.20 8.30
C PRO A 35 -14.44 -9.58 7.85
N GLN A 36 -14.05 -9.74 6.57
CA GLN A 36 -13.51 -10.99 6.05
C GLN A 36 -12.00 -11.12 6.31
N LEU A 37 -11.30 -10.00 6.42
CA LEU A 37 -9.86 -9.91 6.66
C LEU A 37 -9.57 -8.61 7.43
N ASP A 38 -9.70 -8.66 8.76
CA ASP A 38 -9.53 -7.48 9.61
C ASP A 38 -8.12 -6.91 9.50
N MET A 39 -7.10 -7.76 9.50
CA MET A 39 -5.69 -7.42 9.22
C MET A 39 -4.94 -8.64 8.73
N LEU A 40 -3.77 -8.42 8.13
CA LEU A 40 -2.84 -9.47 7.72
C LEU A 40 -1.42 -8.98 8.06
N ASP A 41 -0.91 -9.33 9.23
CA ASP A 41 0.35 -8.81 9.77
C ASP A 41 1.49 -8.79 8.73
N PRO A 42 2.11 -7.62 8.40
CA PRO A 42 1.93 -6.32 9.06
C PRO A 42 0.88 -5.40 8.40
N PHE A 43 0.12 -5.87 7.42
CA PHE A 43 -0.83 -5.05 6.66
C PHE A 43 -2.13 -4.83 7.46
N LEU A 44 -2.50 -3.57 7.63
CA LEU A 44 -3.66 -3.13 8.41
C LEU A 44 -4.87 -2.79 7.53
N MET A 45 -4.61 -2.25 6.32
CA MET A 45 -5.64 -1.82 5.39
C MET A 45 -5.06 -1.78 3.97
N LEU A 46 -5.86 -2.17 2.98
CA LEU A 46 -5.57 -1.93 1.57
C LEU A 46 -6.84 -1.48 0.87
N ASP A 47 -6.82 -0.24 0.42
CA ASP A 47 -7.87 0.40 -0.36
C ASP A 47 -7.42 0.64 -1.80
N SER A 48 -8.34 0.44 -2.72
CA SER A 48 -8.22 0.77 -4.14
C SER A 48 -9.28 1.80 -4.50
N LEU A 49 -8.84 2.94 -4.97
CA LEU A 49 -9.66 4.00 -5.56
C LEU A 49 -9.59 3.87 -7.07
N SER A 50 -10.73 3.81 -7.76
CA SER A 50 -10.77 3.77 -9.22
C SER A 50 -12.16 4.21 -9.69
N THR A 51 -12.27 5.47 -10.07
CA THR A 51 -13.51 6.06 -10.61
C THR A 51 -13.21 7.25 -11.50
N ASP A 52 -14.01 7.46 -12.52
CA ASP A 52 -14.00 8.63 -13.41
C ASP A 52 -15.16 9.61 -13.10
N ASN A 53 -15.97 9.28 -12.09
CA ASN A 53 -17.05 10.14 -11.61
C ASN A 53 -16.51 11.11 -10.53
N PRO A 54 -16.43 12.43 -10.79
CA PRO A 54 -15.91 13.40 -9.82
C PRO A 54 -16.68 13.41 -8.48
N ASP A 55 -17.98 13.18 -8.49
CA ASP A 55 -18.80 13.18 -7.27
C ASP A 55 -18.38 12.07 -6.27
N GLU A 56 -17.66 11.05 -6.74
CA GLU A 56 -17.19 9.94 -5.93
C GLU A 56 -15.79 10.18 -5.33
N TYR A 57 -15.06 11.24 -5.73
CA TYR A 57 -13.71 11.47 -5.22
C TYR A 57 -13.39 12.91 -4.83
N ILE A 58 -14.09 13.93 -5.42
CA ILE A 58 -13.66 15.35 -5.32
C ILE A 58 -13.60 15.87 -3.88
N ALA A 59 -14.40 15.30 -2.98
CA ALA A 59 -14.40 15.69 -1.58
C ALA A 59 -13.12 15.31 -0.82
N GLY A 60 -12.38 14.31 -1.32
CA GLY A 60 -11.10 13.87 -0.77
C GLY A 60 -11.17 13.40 0.68
N PHE A 61 -10.03 13.52 1.34
CA PHE A 61 -9.84 13.16 2.75
C PHE A 61 -9.45 14.41 3.53
N PRO A 62 -10.43 15.07 4.22
CA PRO A 62 -10.17 16.23 5.07
C PRO A 62 -9.14 15.94 6.16
N GLU A 63 -8.68 16.97 6.86
CA GLU A 63 -7.69 16.82 7.93
C GLU A 63 -8.06 15.71 8.91
N HIS A 64 -7.16 14.74 9.04
CA HIS A 64 -7.29 13.60 9.95
C HIS A 64 -5.93 13.18 10.51
N PRO A 65 -5.90 12.63 11.74
CA PRO A 65 -4.66 12.22 12.39
C PRO A 65 -4.28 10.78 12.06
N HIS A 66 -2.97 10.44 12.19
CA HIS A 66 -2.46 9.08 12.20
C HIS A 66 -1.37 8.92 13.26
N ARG A 67 -1.32 7.78 13.95
CA ARG A 67 -0.24 7.43 14.90
C ARG A 67 0.03 5.93 14.92
N GLY A 68 1.32 5.56 14.93
CA GLY A 68 1.78 4.21 15.24
C GLY A 68 1.84 3.25 14.04
N PHE A 69 1.78 3.76 12.82
CA PHE A 69 1.87 2.97 11.60
C PHE A 69 2.37 3.81 10.41
N GLU A 70 2.43 3.22 9.25
CA GLU A 70 2.84 3.85 8.00
C GLU A 70 1.73 3.78 6.98
N THR A 71 1.63 4.80 6.11
CA THR A 71 0.73 4.81 4.95
C THR A 71 1.53 4.89 3.66
N VAL A 72 1.06 4.20 2.65
CA VAL A 72 1.60 4.27 1.29
C VAL A 72 0.49 4.68 0.36
N THR A 73 0.62 5.83 -0.26
CA THR A 73 -0.25 6.27 -1.36
C THR A 73 0.48 6.04 -2.67
N TYR A 74 -0.12 5.29 -3.60
CA TYR A 74 0.39 5.09 -4.95
C TYR A 74 -0.64 5.52 -5.97
N MET A 75 -0.29 6.47 -6.83
CA MET A 75 -1.16 6.99 -7.88
C MET A 75 -0.88 6.28 -9.20
N VAL A 76 -1.87 5.57 -9.73
CA VAL A 76 -1.81 4.95 -11.05
C VAL A 76 -2.20 5.96 -12.12
N GLU A 77 -3.27 6.72 -11.86
CA GLU A 77 -3.79 7.77 -12.74
C GLU A 77 -4.37 8.92 -11.92
N GLY A 78 -4.24 10.14 -12.43
CA GLY A 78 -4.71 11.34 -11.77
C GLY A 78 -3.68 11.98 -10.84
N ALA A 79 -4.13 12.85 -9.97
CA ALA A 79 -3.28 13.60 -9.04
C ALA A 79 -3.96 13.84 -7.70
N MET A 80 -3.18 13.76 -6.62
CA MET A 80 -3.62 13.95 -5.24
C MET A 80 -2.70 14.94 -4.53
N ARG A 81 -3.27 16.04 -4.02
CA ARG A 81 -2.55 16.97 -3.15
C ARG A 81 -2.52 16.43 -1.73
N HIS A 82 -1.34 16.38 -1.17
CA HIS A 82 -1.10 16.07 0.23
C HIS A 82 -0.65 17.33 0.97
N LYS A 83 -1.18 17.54 2.19
CA LYS A 83 -0.77 18.62 3.10
C LYS A 83 -0.82 18.13 4.54
N ASP A 84 0.16 18.51 5.35
CA ASP A 84 0.28 18.04 6.73
C ASP A 84 0.49 19.15 7.78
N SER A 85 0.40 18.74 9.05
CA SER A 85 0.59 19.60 10.23
C SER A 85 2.04 20.03 10.49
N MET A 86 3.03 19.49 9.74
CA MET A 86 4.43 19.87 9.85
C MET A 86 4.85 20.91 8.79
N GLY A 87 3.92 21.29 7.91
CA GLY A 87 4.13 22.25 6.84
C GLY A 87 4.59 21.63 5.53
N ASN A 88 4.56 20.31 5.39
CA ASN A 88 4.80 19.67 4.11
C ASN A 88 3.56 19.77 3.24
N GLU A 89 3.75 20.08 1.97
CA GLU A 89 2.72 20.10 0.94
C GLU A 89 3.32 19.64 -0.38
N GLY A 90 2.57 18.82 -1.13
CA GLY A 90 3.00 18.29 -2.41
C GLY A 90 1.85 17.69 -3.20
N VAL A 91 2.10 17.41 -4.48
CA VAL A 91 1.14 16.78 -5.38
C VAL A 91 1.72 15.47 -5.87
N LEU A 92 1.06 14.37 -5.52
CA LEU A 92 1.35 13.05 -6.06
C LEU A 92 0.70 12.92 -7.42
N ARG A 93 1.47 12.55 -8.43
CA ARG A 93 1.02 12.45 -9.83
C ARG A 93 0.96 11.01 -10.30
N SER A 94 0.29 10.80 -11.43
CA SER A 94 0.22 9.47 -12.08
C SER A 94 1.59 8.81 -12.18
N GLY A 95 1.68 7.58 -11.70
CA GLY A 95 2.89 6.78 -11.65
C GLY A 95 3.81 7.04 -10.45
N GLY A 96 3.52 8.04 -9.63
CA GLY A 96 4.27 8.35 -8.40
C GLY A 96 3.52 7.97 -7.14
N GLY A 97 4.10 8.27 -5.99
CA GLY A 97 3.49 7.97 -4.70
C GLY A 97 4.21 8.61 -3.52
N GLN A 98 3.78 8.23 -2.33
CA GLN A 98 4.35 8.70 -1.08
C GLN A 98 4.30 7.61 -0.03
N TRP A 99 5.40 7.41 0.65
CA TRP A 99 5.50 6.61 1.87
C TRP A 99 5.56 7.56 3.07
N MET A 100 4.55 7.54 3.92
CA MET A 100 4.48 8.34 5.13
C MET A 100 4.62 7.45 6.36
N THR A 101 5.66 7.64 7.14
CA THR A 101 5.75 7.10 8.50
C THR A 101 5.03 8.07 9.43
N ALA A 102 3.85 7.71 9.94
CA ALA A 102 3.12 8.55 10.88
C ALA A 102 3.77 8.58 12.28
N GLY A 103 4.35 7.44 12.69
CA GLY A 103 5.13 7.35 13.93
C GLY A 103 4.40 7.92 15.15
N SER A 104 5.01 8.91 15.80
CA SER A 104 4.49 9.55 17.03
C SER A 104 3.23 10.40 16.82
N GLY A 105 2.88 10.71 15.58
CA GLY A 105 1.64 11.39 15.23
C GLY A 105 1.80 12.47 14.17
N ILE A 106 0.90 12.47 13.22
CA ILE A 106 0.76 13.45 12.16
C ILE A 106 -0.72 13.74 11.91
N VAL A 107 -1.04 14.95 11.47
CA VAL A 107 -2.35 15.32 10.96
C VAL A 107 -2.17 15.74 9.52
N HIS A 108 -2.91 15.15 8.59
CA HIS A 108 -2.80 15.46 7.18
C HIS A 108 -4.15 15.49 6.46
N SER A 109 -4.13 15.96 5.23
CA SER A 109 -5.26 15.92 4.31
C SER A 109 -4.80 15.49 2.94
N GLU A 110 -5.68 14.83 2.20
CA GLU A 110 -5.45 14.38 0.82
C GLU A 110 -6.62 14.84 -0.04
N THR A 111 -6.34 15.64 -1.07
CA THR A 111 -7.37 16.26 -1.90
C THR A 111 -7.04 16.02 -3.37
N PRO A 112 -7.97 15.52 -4.19
CA PRO A 112 -7.77 15.41 -5.63
C PRO A 112 -7.42 16.76 -6.27
N GLU A 113 -6.43 16.76 -7.16
CA GLU A 113 -5.96 17.93 -7.91
C GLU A 113 -6.58 18.03 -9.30
N GLN A 114 -7.62 17.25 -9.58
CA GLN A 114 -8.33 17.22 -10.84
C GLN A 114 -9.83 17.42 -10.62
N GLU A 115 -10.48 18.09 -11.57
CA GLU A 115 -11.93 18.33 -11.54
C GLU A 115 -12.72 17.25 -12.28
N ASN A 116 -12.06 16.46 -13.13
CA ASN A 116 -12.67 15.36 -13.92
C ASN A 116 -11.58 14.37 -14.37
N GLY A 117 -12.05 13.26 -14.94
CA GLY A 117 -11.18 12.18 -15.42
C GLY A 117 -10.97 11.08 -14.39
N LEU A 118 -10.27 10.04 -14.81
CA LEU A 118 -9.99 8.88 -13.96
C LEU A 118 -9.07 9.26 -12.80
N LEU A 119 -9.51 8.98 -11.59
CA LEU A 119 -8.67 8.95 -10.40
C LEU A 119 -8.50 7.50 -9.98
N GLN A 120 -7.27 6.98 -10.12
CA GLN A 120 -6.94 5.60 -9.77
C GLN A 120 -5.69 5.56 -8.92
N GLY A 121 -5.79 4.94 -7.75
CA GLY A 121 -4.68 4.83 -6.81
C GLY A 121 -4.96 3.82 -5.71
N PHE A 122 -3.99 3.71 -4.82
CA PHE A 122 -4.02 2.78 -3.69
C PHE A 122 -3.58 3.46 -2.42
N GLN A 123 -4.21 3.05 -1.31
CA GLN A 123 -3.79 3.38 0.04
C GLN A 123 -3.52 2.08 0.80
N LEU A 124 -2.28 1.88 1.20
CA LEU A 124 -1.86 0.75 2.03
C LEU A 124 -1.45 1.26 3.41
N TRP A 125 -1.95 0.62 4.45
CA TRP A 125 -1.50 0.86 5.82
C TRP A 125 -0.65 -0.33 6.29
N ILE A 126 0.54 -0.01 6.81
CA ILE A 126 1.50 -1.00 7.33
C ILE A 126 1.79 -0.69 8.79
N ASN A 127 1.70 -1.69 9.65
CA ASN A 127 1.97 -1.54 11.06
C ASN A 127 3.45 -1.27 11.33
N LEU A 128 3.74 -0.55 12.41
CA LEU A 128 5.09 -0.40 12.96
C LEU A 128 5.30 -1.34 14.16
N PRO A 129 6.50 -1.90 14.34
CA PRO A 129 6.87 -2.57 15.59
C PRO A 129 6.69 -1.63 16.79
N ALA A 130 6.41 -2.16 17.97
CA ALA A 130 6.17 -1.38 19.18
C ALA A 130 7.31 -0.36 19.47
N LYS A 131 8.56 -0.77 19.24
CA LYS A 131 9.74 0.08 19.42
C LYS A 131 9.77 1.31 18.50
N ASP A 132 9.11 1.23 17.34
CA ASP A 132 9.15 2.24 16.29
C ASP A 132 7.82 3.06 16.21
N LYS A 133 6.79 2.70 16.98
CA LYS A 133 5.49 3.40 16.94
C LYS A 133 5.55 4.87 17.31
N MET A 134 6.56 5.28 18.06
CA MET A 134 6.72 6.65 18.54
C MET A 134 7.94 7.37 17.97
N ILE A 135 8.51 6.88 16.85
CA ILE A 135 9.55 7.61 16.11
C ILE A 135 8.97 8.88 15.47
N ASP A 136 9.83 9.79 15.07
CA ASP A 136 9.40 11.02 14.43
C ASP A 136 8.76 10.74 13.05
N PRO A 137 7.72 11.49 12.68
CA PRO A 137 7.09 11.38 11.37
C PRO A 137 8.10 11.64 10.24
N ARG A 138 7.96 10.89 9.14
CA ARG A 138 8.85 10.99 7.99
C ARG A 138 8.08 10.75 6.69
N TYR A 139 8.48 11.44 5.62
CA TYR A 139 8.00 11.22 4.26
C TYR A 139 9.12 10.78 3.34
N GLN A 140 8.78 9.89 2.42
CA GLN A 140 9.60 9.54 1.25
C GLN A 140 8.68 9.67 0.03
N ASN A 141 8.85 10.74 -0.74
CA ASN A 141 8.13 10.93 -1.98
C ASN A 141 8.77 10.07 -3.08
N MET A 142 7.95 9.65 -4.02
CA MET A 142 8.35 8.86 -5.17
C MET A 142 7.84 9.59 -6.41
N GLU A 143 8.70 10.36 -7.06
CA GLU A 143 8.34 10.94 -8.33
C GLU A 143 8.26 9.85 -9.41
N PRO A 144 7.40 9.98 -10.44
CA PRO A 144 7.18 8.93 -11.43
C PRO A 144 8.47 8.46 -12.14
N ASP A 145 9.42 9.36 -12.37
CA ASP A 145 10.71 9.10 -13.02
C ASP A 145 11.78 8.54 -12.08
N GLU A 146 11.55 8.57 -10.77
CA GLU A 146 12.42 7.94 -9.77
C GLU A 146 12.10 6.45 -9.57
N LEU A 147 10.93 6.00 -10.01
CA LEU A 147 10.51 4.60 -9.88
C LEU A 147 11.10 3.76 -11.02
N PRO A 148 12.03 2.84 -10.71
CA PRO A 148 12.61 2.01 -11.75
C PRO A 148 11.58 1.09 -12.37
N GLU A 149 11.62 1.01 -13.71
CA GLU A 149 10.85 0.07 -14.50
C GLU A 149 11.78 -0.97 -15.10
N VAL A 150 11.39 -2.23 -14.99
CA VAL A 150 12.11 -3.36 -15.60
C VAL A 150 11.15 -4.25 -16.38
N SER A 151 11.65 -4.81 -17.47
CA SER A 151 10.93 -5.80 -18.31
C SER A 151 11.71 -7.10 -18.32
N PRO A 152 11.55 -7.95 -17.30
CA PRO A 152 12.38 -9.16 -17.15
C PRO A 152 12.14 -10.20 -18.23
N VAL A 153 10.94 -10.23 -18.80
CA VAL A 153 10.52 -11.11 -19.90
C VAL A 153 9.64 -10.30 -20.87
N GLU A 154 9.50 -10.79 -22.09
CA GLU A 154 8.60 -10.19 -23.09
C GLU A 154 7.16 -10.17 -22.58
N GLY A 155 6.47 -9.03 -22.75
CA GLY A 155 5.09 -8.82 -22.30
C GLY A 155 4.92 -8.60 -20.80
N ALA A 156 6.01 -8.43 -20.03
CA ALA A 156 5.93 -8.11 -18.62
C ALA A 156 6.69 -6.81 -18.29
N GLN A 157 6.07 -5.94 -17.51
CA GLN A 157 6.65 -4.72 -17.00
C GLN A 157 6.41 -4.63 -15.48
N LEU A 158 7.47 -4.35 -14.73
CA LEU A 158 7.43 -4.12 -13.29
C LEU A 158 7.88 -2.71 -12.98
N ARG A 159 7.12 -1.99 -12.17
CA ARG A 159 7.51 -0.72 -11.55
C ARG A 159 7.73 -0.94 -10.06
N LEU A 160 8.93 -0.63 -9.58
CA LEU A 160 9.34 -0.92 -8.21
C LEU A 160 9.20 0.33 -7.32
N LEU A 161 8.34 0.28 -6.32
CA LEU A 161 8.21 1.30 -5.29
C LEU A 161 9.14 0.99 -4.10
N ALA A 162 9.18 -0.28 -3.68
CA ALA A 162 10.03 -0.76 -2.59
C ALA A 162 10.56 -2.16 -2.89
N GLY A 163 11.71 -2.50 -2.34
CA GLY A 163 12.37 -3.79 -2.55
C GLY A 163 13.33 -3.78 -3.73
N SER A 164 14.00 -4.91 -3.95
CA SER A 164 15.00 -5.08 -5.01
C SER A 164 14.76 -6.37 -5.77
N MET A 165 14.68 -6.30 -7.10
CA MET A 165 14.55 -7.46 -7.98
C MET A 165 14.97 -7.14 -9.41
N HIS A 166 15.36 -8.16 -10.17
CA HIS A 166 15.77 -8.02 -11.58
C HIS A 166 16.80 -6.91 -11.82
N GLY A 167 17.72 -6.70 -10.86
CA GLY A 167 18.79 -5.70 -10.95
C GLY A 167 18.36 -4.26 -10.66
N ALA A 168 17.12 -4.01 -10.30
CA ALA A 168 16.61 -2.70 -9.90
C ALA A 168 16.23 -2.67 -8.42
N THR A 169 16.21 -1.46 -7.84
CA THR A 169 15.86 -1.24 -6.44
C THR A 169 14.93 -0.03 -6.36
N GLY A 170 13.76 -0.22 -5.74
CA GLY A 170 12.81 0.87 -5.46
C GLY A 170 13.40 1.90 -4.50
N PRO A 171 12.98 3.18 -4.58
CA PRO A 171 13.58 4.28 -3.81
C PRO A 171 13.30 4.20 -2.30
N ILE A 172 12.26 3.51 -1.87
CA ILE A 172 11.85 3.43 -0.47
C ILE A 172 12.84 2.59 0.33
N ASN A 173 13.31 3.16 1.44
CA ASN A 173 14.32 2.53 2.30
C ASN A 173 14.11 2.84 3.79
N GLY A 174 14.80 2.09 4.65
CA GLY A 174 14.78 2.29 6.09
C GLY A 174 13.43 2.00 6.74
N ILE A 175 12.64 1.10 6.16
CA ILE A 175 11.34 0.64 6.68
C ILE A 175 11.55 -0.64 7.49
N SER A 176 11.03 -0.65 8.73
CA SER A 176 11.26 -1.74 9.69
C SER A 176 10.73 -3.10 9.23
N THR A 177 9.70 -3.11 8.40
CA THR A 177 9.07 -4.33 7.87
C THR A 177 9.69 -4.84 6.58
N ASP A 178 10.74 -4.18 6.06
CA ASP A 178 11.48 -4.59 4.86
C ASP A 178 10.55 -4.89 3.67
N PRO A 179 9.77 -3.91 3.20
CA PRO A 179 8.70 -4.13 2.25
C PRO A 179 9.19 -4.38 0.82
N VAL A 180 8.41 -5.17 0.09
CA VAL A 180 8.38 -5.23 -1.37
C VAL A 180 7.05 -4.64 -1.81
N PHE A 181 7.08 -3.67 -2.72
CA PHE A 181 5.88 -3.10 -3.33
C PHE A 181 6.14 -2.86 -4.83
N VAL A 182 5.45 -3.62 -5.65
CA VAL A 182 5.63 -3.66 -7.11
C VAL A 182 4.29 -3.54 -7.80
N ASP A 183 4.22 -2.69 -8.80
CA ASP A 183 3.14 -2.65 -9.79
C ASP A 183 3.58 -3.48 -10.99
N ALA A 184 2.90 -4.60 -11.23
CA ALA A 184 3.20 -5.55 -12.29
C ALA A 184 2.12 -5.48 -13.36
N LYS A 185 2.54 -5.26 -14.63
CA LYS A 185 1.68 -5.30 -15.81
C LYS A 185 2.15 -6.45 -16.71
N LEU A 186 1.22 -7.32 -17.09
CA LEU A 186 1.46 -8.46 -17.96
C LEU A 186 0.51 -8.43 -19.16
N ASP A 187 1.04 -8.60 -20.34
CA ASP A 187 0.26 -8.81 -21.56
C ASP A 187 -0.48 -10.17 -21.51
N ALA A 188 -1.40 -10.37 -22.43
CA ALA A 188 -2.19 -11.60 -22.52
C ALA A 188 -1.29 -12.85 -22.58
N GLY A 189 -1.41 -13.70 -21.58
CA GLY A 189 -0.67 -14.94 -21.47
C GLY A 189 0.82 -14.80 -21.11
N ALA A 190 1.36 -13.58 -21.00
CA ALA A 190 2.73 -13.37 -20.51
C ALA A 190 2.86 -13.90 -19.07
N GLU A 191 3.99 -14.55 -18.78
CA GLU A 191 4.24 -15.21 -17.51
C GLU A 191 5.57 -14.74 -16.91
N LEU A 192 5.56 -14.39 -15.63
CA LEU A 192 6.71 -13.90 -14.90
C LEU A 192 6.74 -14.48 -13.49
N THR A 193 7.91 -14.82 -12.99
CA THR A 193 8.12 -15.14 -11.57
C THR A 193 8.74 -13.93 -10.86
N VAL A 194 8.05 -13.42 -9.85
CA VAL A 194 8.51 -12.32 -8.99
C VAL A 194 9.15 -12.91 -7.74
N PRO A 195 10.45 -12.66 -7.48
CA PRO A 195 11.10 -13.11 -6.26
C PRO A 195 10.56 -12.34 -5.05
N LEU A 196 10.34 -13.03 -3.94
CA LEU A 196 9.84 -12.48 -2.70
C LEU A 196 10.62 -13.07 -1.51
N PRO A 197 10.98 -12.31 -0.48
CA PRO A 197 11.68 -12.85 0.67
C PRO A 197 10.87 -13.93 1.40
N GLU A 198 11.51 -15.05 1.75
CA GLU A 198 10.90 -16.07 2.61
C GLU A 198 10.51 -15.48 3.97
N GLY A 199 9.44 -16.01 4.58
CA GLY A 199 8.90 -15.55 5.85
C GLY A 199 8.16 -14.20 5.79
N HIS A 200 8.15 -13.52 4.64
CA HIS A 200 7.31 -12.32 4.48
C HIS A 200 5.85 -12.72 4.22
N THR A 201 4.94 -12.02 4.87
CA THR A 201 3.53 -11.99 4.46
C THR A 201 3.44 -11.37 3.08
N ALA A 202 2.78 -12.05 2.13
CA ALA A 202 2.70 -11.57 0.76
C ALA A 202 1.29 -11.68 0.19
N VAL A 203 0.91 -10.68 -0.61
CA VAL A 203 -0.38 -10.60 -1.30
C VAL A 203 -0.20 -10.13 -2.73
N VAL A 204 -1.15 -10.49 -3.59
CA VAL A 204 -1.30 -9.96 -4.95
C VAL A 204 -2.71 -9.41 -5.09
N TYR A 205 -2.84 -8.13 -5.45
CA TYR A 205 -4.13 -7.49 -5.73
C TYR A 205 -4.26 -7.20 -7.21
N VAL A 206 -5.19 -7.87 -7.90
CA VAL A 206 -5.46 -7.66 -9.32
C VAL A 206 -6.44 -6.52 -9.49
N PHE A 207 -6.10 -5.48 -10.28
CA PHE A 207 -6.92 -4.29 -10.41
C PHE A 207 -7.30 -3.91 -11.85
N VAL A 208 -6.64 -4.51 -12.86
CA VAL A 208 -7.02 -4.40 -14.27
C VAL A 208 -6.89 -5.79 -14.91
N GLY A 209 -7.86 -6.19 -15.71
CA GLY A 209 -7.90 -7.52 -16.33
C GLY A 209 -7.97 -8.62 -15.26
N ASP A 210 -7.67 -9.84 -15.66
CA ASP A 210 -7.59 -11.00 -14.78
C ASP A 210 -6.17 -11.55 -14.76
N ALA A 211 -5.83 -12.37 -13.78
CA ALA A 211 -4.52 -12.99 -13.69
C ALA A 211 -4.59 -14.42 -13.13
N VAL A 212 -3.55 -15.22 -13.46
CA VAL A 212 -3.24 -16.45 -12.72
C VAL A 212 -2.10 -16.14 -11.77
N VAL A 213 -2.31 -16.34 -10.49
CA VAL A 213 -1.35 -16.08 -9.42
C VAL A 213 -1.02 -17.39 -8.71
N GLY A 214 0.23 -17.81 -8.70
CA GLY A 214 0.63 -19.06 -8.05
C GLY A 214 -0.21 -20.26 -8.51
N GLY A 215 -0.58 -20.31 -9.79
CA GLY A 215 -1.40 -21.37 -10.40
C GLY A 215 -2.91 -21.27 -10.15
N LYS A 216 -3.41 -20.19 -9.57
CA LYS A 216 -4.84 -19.99 -9.27
C LYS A 216 -5.39 -18.75 -9.96
N ASP A 217 -6.57 -18.87 -10.57
CA ASP A 217 -7.26 -17.73 -11.19
C ASP A 217 -7.64 -16.69 -10.13
N VAL A 218 -7.29 -15.45 -10.40
CA VAL A 218 -7.58 -14.27 -9.56
C VAL A 218 -8.21 -13.20 -10.44
N PRO A 219 -9.54 -13.02 -10.34
CA PRO A 219 -10.26 -12.00 -11.13
C PRO A 219 -9.90 -10.58 -10.69
N THR A 220 -10.24 -9.61 -11.54
CA THR A 220 -10.18 -8.18 -11.21
C THR A 220 -10.84 -7.88 -9.86
N HIS A 221 -10.25 -6.97 -9.09
CA HIS A 221 -10.69 -6.55 -7.75
C HIS A 221 -10.67 -7.67 -6.71
N HIS A 222 -9.77 -8.65 -6.87
CA HIS A 222 -9.54 -9.69 -5.87
C HIS A 222 -8.12 -9.63 -5.33
N LEU A 223 -8.01 -9.94 -4.04
CA LEU A 223 -6.77 -10.10 -3.30
C LEU A 223 -6.45 -11.59 -3.17
N ALA A 224 -5.30 -12.00 -3.67
CA ALA A 224 -4.73 -13.32 -3.40
C ALA A 224 -3.76 -13.22 -2.21
N ILE A 225 -4.03 -13.95 -1.13
CA ILE A 225 -3.12 -14.14 0.00
C ILE A 225 -2.24 -15.34 -0.34
N LEU A 226 -0.93 -15.15 -0.26
CA LEU A 226 0.04 -16.17 -0.64
C LEU A 226 0.48 -17.02 0.56
N LYS A 227 0.80 -18.28 0.30
CA LYS A 227 1.54 -19.14 1.23
C LYS A 227 3.00 -18.67 1.32
N ASP A 228 3.76 -19.22 2.24
CA ASP A 228 5.19 -18.94 2.32
C ASP A 228 5.98 -19.55 1.15
N GLY A 229 7.15 -18.97 0.85
CA GLY A 229 8.06 -19.33 -0.23
C GLY A 229 8.95 -18.15 -0.61
N ASP A 230 9.74 -18.33 -1.69
CA ASP A 230 10.77 -17.38 -2.14
C ASP A 230 10.39 -16.60 -3.42
N GLY A 231 9.14 -16.74 -3.90
CA GLY A 231 8.65 -16.01 -5.07
C GLY A 231 7.25 -16.45 -5.49
N VAL A 232 6.64 -15.72 -6.42
CA VAL A 232 5.31 -16.03 -6.96
C VAL A 232 5.30 -15.95 -8.49
N THR A 233 4.72 -16.93 -9.15
CA THR A 233 4.49 -16.90 -10.61
C THR A 233 3.17 -16.18 -10.89
N LEU A 234 3.24 -15.19 -11.77
CA LEU A 234 2.13 -14.39 -12.27
C LEU A 234 1.96 -14.64 -13.75
N LYS A 235 0.71 -14.72 -14.23
CA LYS A 235 0.40 -14.79 -15.65
C LYS A 235 -0.76 -13.89 -15.99
N GLY A 236 -0.63 -13.10 -17.05
CA GLY A 236 -1.71 -12.27 -17.58
C GLY A 236 -2.87 -13.12 -18.08
N GLY A 237 -4.09 -12.68 -17.79
CA GLY A 237 -5.31 -13.29 -18.30
C GLY A 237 -5.46 -13.15 -19.83
N PRO A 238 -6.65 -13.46 -20.39
CA PRO A 238 -6.90 -13.40 -21.84
C PRO A 238 -6.66 -12.01 -22.46
N ASP A 239 -6.91 -10.96 -21.69
CA ASP A 239 -6.75 -9.55 -22.10
C ASP A 239 -5.56 -8.87 -21.39
N GLY A 240 -4.66 -9.66 -20.81
CA GLY A 240 -3.60 -9.18 -19.93
C GLY A 240 -4.08 -8.97 -18.49
N GLY A 241 -3.20 -8.41 -17.65
CA GLY A 241 -3.53 -8.10 -16.27
C GLY A 241 -2.56 -7.09 -15.66
N ARG A 242 -3.05 -6.28 -14.70
CA ARG A 242 -2.21 -5.41 -13.89
C ARG A 242 -2.53 -5.61 -12.42
N MET A 243 -1.50 -5.75 -11.61
CA MET A 243 -1.63 -6.14 -10.22
C MET A 243 -0.54 -5.54 -9.34
N LEU A 244 -0.88 -5.30 -8.08
CA LEU A 244 0.12 -5.01 -7.07
C LEU A 244 0.64 -6.32 -6.48
N VAL A 245 1.96 -6.45 -6.36
CA VAL A 245 2.63 -7.48 -5.56
C VAL A 245 3.20 -6.81 -4.34
N ILE A 246 2.71 -7.17 -3.17
CA ILE A 246 3.08 -6.53 -1.91
C ILE A 246 3.52 -7.62 -0.94
N ALA A 247 4.71 -7.45 -0.35
CA ALA A 247 5.19 -8.33 0.71
C ALA A 247 5.88 -7.51 1.80
N ALA A 248 5.82 -7.98 3.05
CA ALA A 248 6.53 -7.36 4.16
C ALA A 248 6.76 -8.37 5.29
N ARG A 249 7.80 -8.13 6.08
CA ARG A 249 8.11 -8.95 7.25
C ARG A 249 7.04 -8.79 8.31
N PRO A 250 6.37 -9.87 8.75
CA PRO A 250 5.40 -9.81 9.84
C PRO A 250 6.08 -9.41 11.14
N ILE A 251 5.33 -8.68 11.99
CA ILE A 251 5.85 -8.11 13.24
C ILE A 251 5.64 -9.07 14.41
N HIS A 252 4.55 -9.86 14.39
CA HIS A 252 4.17 -10.80 15.45
C HIS A 252 3.99 -10.14 16.84
N GLU A 253 3.56 -8.89 16.87
CA GLU A 253 3.27 -8.15 18.10
C GLU A 253 1.77 -7.89 18.25
N GLN A 254 1.35 -7.58 19.47
CA GLN A 254 -0.03 -7.20 19.74
C GLN A 254 -0.39 -5.91 18.99
N VAL A 255 -1.55 -5.91 18.34
CA VAL A 255 -2.13 -4.75 17.67
C VAL A 255 -3.41 -4.34 18.37
N VAL A 256 -3.48 -3.10 18.83
CA VAL A 256 -4.69 -2.48 19.37
C VAL A 256 -4.98 -1.24 18.56
N ARG A 257 -6.10 -1.26 17.81
CA ARG A 257 -6.45 -0.15 16.92
C ARG A 257 -7.87 0.34 17.14
N TYR A 258 -8.06 1.61 16.96
CA TYR A 258 -9.38 2.22 16.86
C TYR A 258 -9.29 3.50 16.04
N GLY A 259 -10.07 3.59 14.95
CA GLY A 259 -9.99 4.69 14.00
C GLY A 259 -8.57 4.85 13.45
N PRO A 260 -8.00 6.06 13.48
CA PRO A 260 -6.73 6.40 12.85
C PRO A 260 -5.50 6.12 13.74
N PHE A 261 -5.65 5.38 14.84
CA PHE A 261 -4.57 5.10 15.77
C PHE A 261 -4.34 3.60 15.90
N VAL A 262 -3.06 3.18 15.80
CA VAL A 262 -2.64 1.78 15.86
C VAL A 262 -1.48 1.64 16.85
N MET A 263 -1.76 1.08 18.01
CA MET A 263 -0.81 0.99 19.12
C MET A 263 -0.59 -0.47 19.56
N SER A 264 0.28 -0.69 20.53
CA SER A 264 0.59 -2.02 21.05
C SER A 264 -0.22 -2.36 22.31
N SER A 265 -0.86 -1.37 22.94
CA SER A 265 -1.69 -1.56 24.13
C SER A 265 -2.89 -0.61 24.15
N LYS A 266 -3.92 -1.00 24.92
CA LYS A 266 -5.09 -0.11 25.17
C LYS A 266 -4.70 1.20 25.85
N GLN A 267 -3.71 1.16 26.74
CA GLN A 267 -3.23 2.35 27.44
C GLN A 267 -2.60 3.35 26.44
N GLU A 268 -1.75 2.88 25.54
CA GLU A 268 -1.14 3.71 24.49
C GLU A 268 -2.20 4.26 23.54
N LEU A 269 -3.19 3.44 23.19
CA LEU A 269 -4.31 3.90 22.35
C LEU A 269 -5.11 4.99 23.01
N MET A 270 -5.46 4.87 24.29
CA MET A 270 -6.13 5.92 25.06
C MET A 270 -5.28 7.18 25.16
N GLN A 271 -3.96 7.05 25.35
CA GLN A 271 -3.03 8.18 25.35
C GLN A 271 -3.04 8.91 24.01
N ALA A 272 -3.10 8.19 22.89
CA ALA A 272 -3.16 8.80 21.55
C ALA A 272 -4.42 9.69 21.40
N PHE A 273 -5.57 9.24 21.88
CA PHE A 273 -6.81 10.04 21.90
C PHE A 273 -6.69 11.26 22.81
N ASP A 274 -6.16 11.10 24.01
CA ASP A 274 -5.97 12.19 24.98
C ASP A 274 -5.02 13.27 24.42
N ASP A 275 -3.89 12.84 23.82
CA ASP A 275 -2.94 13.75 23.18
C ASP A 275 -3.60 14.55 22.04
N TYR A 276 -4.42 13.88 21.20
CA TYR A 276 -5.13 14.53 20.10
C TYR A 276 -6.14 15.56 20.60
N GLN A 277 -6.96 15.18 21.59
CA GLN A 277 -7.96 16.07 22.17
C GLN A 277 -7.35 17.29 22.88
N ARG A 278 -6.16 17.15 23.47
CA ARG A 278 -5.46 18.24 24.18
C ARG A 278 -4.55 19.08 23.28
N GLY A 279 -4.45 18.78 21.98
CA GLY A 279 -3.57 19.49 21.06
C GLY A 279 -2.08 19.20 21.24
N ASN A 280 -1.72 18.09 21.90
CA ASN A 280 -0.35 17.62 22.13
C ASN A 280 0.06 16.48 21.18
N PHE A 281 -0.75 16.23 20.15
CA PHE A 281 -0.61 15.08 19.28
C PHE A 281 0.62 15.16 18.35
N VAL A 282 0.80 16.33 17.74
CA VAL A 282 1.93 16.59 16.84
C VAL A 282 3.09 17.10 17.69
N ARG A 283 4.21 16.36 17.65
CA ARG A 283 5.43 16.84 18.31
C ARG A 283 5.99 18.03 17.52
N LYS A 284 6.25 19.14 18.21
CA LYS A 284 6.98 20.25 17.59
C LYS A 284 8.40 19.76 17.28
N ALA A 285 8.88 20.01 16.06
CA ALA A 285 10.27 19.78 15.74
C ALA A 285 11.14 20.49 16.80
N ALA A 286 12.14 19.82 17.32
CA ALA A 286 13.12 20.47 18.20
C ALA A 286 13.79 21.59 17.40
N SER A 287 13.57 22.83 17.84
CA SER A 287 14.15 24.05 17.23
C SER A 287 15.67 24.10 17.40
#